data_d6a0e395944fc1a944563d057a16e077
#
_entry.id   d6a0e395944fc1a944563d057a16e077
#
_cell.length_a   1.000
_cell.length_b   1.000
_cell.length_c   1.000
_cell.angle_alpha   90.00
_cell.angle_beta   90.00
_cell.angle_gamma   90.00
#
_symmetry.space_group_name_H-M   'P 1'
#
loop_
_entity.id
_entity.type
_entity.pdbx_description
1 polymer ?
#
loop_
_entity_poly.entity_id
_entity_poly.type
_entity_poly.pdbx_seq_one_letter_code
_entity_poly.pdbx_strand_id
1 'polypeptide(L)'
;MYATAHFDGERINIEHRIYAVTPNGDRQYIDPSKDLKIDFWRYERRFARPLRDRKLDRIRPILGMVVERYPTFTELQVEDYPLIITRQGPRKAQRQVIAAISRAEVEEALK
;
A
#
# COMPACT_ATOMS: atom_id res chain seq x y z
N MET A 1 9.83 -22.79 -18.07
CA MET A 1 9.87 -22.58 -17.32
C MET A 1 10.60 -22.34 -16.56
N TYR A 2 10.61 -22.02 -16.22
CA TYR A 2 11.22 -21.72 -15.60
C TYR A 2 11.62 -21.79 -14.47
N ALA A 3 11.79 -21.75 -14.39
CA ALA A 3 12.64 -21.50 -13.24
C ALA A 3 12.18 -22.23 -12.09
N THR A 4 12.34 -23.39 -12.22
CA THR A 4 11.89 -24.38 -11.27
C THR A 4 12.53 -24.20 -9.91
N ALA A 5 13.74 -23.67 -9.87
CA ALA A 5 14.47 -23.53 -8.63
C ALA A 5 13.80 -22.59 -7.62
N HIS A 6 12.88 -21.78 -8.08
CA HIS A 6 12.26 -20.76 -7.24
C HIS A 6 10.91 -21.15 -6.69
N PHE A 7 10.44 -22.35 -6.94
CA PHE A 7 9.08 -22.70 -6.57
C PHE A 7 8.87 -22.88 -5.08
N ASP A 8 9.86 -23.32 -4.37
CA ASP A 8 9.68 -23.64 -2.97
C ASP A 8 10.02 -22.43 -2.11
N GLY A 9 9.01 -21.64 -1.80
CA GLY A 9 9.17 -20.56 -0.85
C GLY A 9 9.56 -19.22 -1.44
N GLU A 10 9.60 -19.10 -2.75
CA GLU A 10 9.85 -17.79 -3.32
C GLU A 10 8.69 -16.84 -3.03
N ARG A 11 9.00 -15.70 -2.48
CA ARG A 11 8.00 -14.73 -2.06
C ARG A 11 7.84 -13.67 -3.15
N ILE A 12 6.60 -13.47 -3.59
CA ILE A 12 6.28 -12.49 -4.61
C ILE A 12 5.27 -11.50 -4.04
N ASN A 13 5.59 -10.22 -4.10
CA ASN A 13 4.68 -9.17 -3.69
C ASN A 13 3.85 -8.77 -4.90
N ILE A 14 2.61 -9.21 -4.92
CA ILE A 14 1.73 -8.96 -6.05
C ILE A 14 0.87 -7.73 -5.88
N GLU A 15 0.66 -7.32 -4.65
CA GLU A 15 -0.10 -6.09 -4.41
C GLU A 15 0.22 -5.53 -3.04
N HIS A 16 -0.12 -4.28 -2.87
CA HIS A 16 -0.09 -3.60 -1.59
C HIS A 16 -1.45 -2.99 -1.34
N ARG A 17 -1.83 -2.87 -0.09
CA ARG A 17 -3.04 -2.15 0.31
C ARG A 17 -2.67 -1.06 1.28
N ILE A 18 -3.36 0.06 1.14
CA ILE A 18 -3.09 1.22 1.98
C ILE A 18 -4.29 1.48 2.86
N TYR A 19 -4.01 1.70 4.14
CA TYR A 19 -5.03 1.97 5.14
C TYR A 19 -4.77 3.30 5.80
N ALA A 20 -5.85 4.06 6.01
CA ALA A 20 -5.81 5.25 6.85
C ALA A 20 -6.18 4.82 8.26
N VAL A 21 -5.32 5.14 9.23
CA VAL A 21 -5.53 4.75 10.62
C VAL A 21 -6.05 5.95 11.39
N THR A 22 -7.16 5.77 12.08
CA THR A 22 -7.78 6.83 12.87
C THR A 22 -7.13 6.92 14.26
N PRO A 23 -7.38 8.01 15.01
CA PRO A 23 -6.87 8.11 16.37
C PRO A 23 -7.30 6.96 17.28
N ASN A 24 -8.43 6.34 16.99
CA ASN A 24 -8.91 5.20 17.77
C ASN A 24 -8.22 3.89 17.40
N GLY A 25 -7.36 3.92 16.38
CA GLY A 25 -6.70 2.71 15.92
C GLY A 25 -7.46 1.95 14.84
N ASP A 26 -8.61 2.45 14.42
CA ASP A 26 -9.36 1.82 13.33
C ASP A 26 -8.63 1.99 12.01
N ARG A 27 -8.66 0.94 11.21
CA ARG A 27 -8.02 0.94 9.90
C ARG A 27 -9.09 1.03 8.82
N GLN A 28 -8.99 2.04 8.00
CA GLN A 28 -9.93 2.27 6.90
C GLN A 28 -9.21 2.02 5.59
N TYR A 29 -9.69 1.05 4.82
CA TYR A 29 -9.09 0.72 3.54
C TYR A 29 -9.30 1.87 2.56
N ILE A 30 -8.23 2.32 1.92
CA ILE A 30 -8.31 3.33 0.88
C ILE A 30 -8.53 2.63 -0.44
N ASP A 31 -9.75 2.70 -0.93
CA ASP A 31 -10.14 2.04 -2.19
C ASP A 31 -9.67 2.89 -3.37
N PRO A 32 -8.86 2.34 -4.28
CA PRO A 32 -8.34 3.14 -5.39
C PRO A 32 -9.41 3.73 -6.30
N SER A 33 -10.44 2.97 -6.61
CA SER A 33 -11.44 3.46 -7.55
C SER A 33 -12.48 4.36 -6.89
N LYS A 34 -12.90 4.04 -5.67
CA LYS A 34 -13.92 4.82 -4.97
C LYS A 34 -13.36 6.10 -4.37
N ASP A 35 -12.20 6.02 -3.75
CA ASP A 35 -11.67 7.12 -2.97
C ASP A 35 -10.72 8.01 -3.76
N LEU A 36 -9.98 7.42 -4.69
CA LEU A 36 -8.93 8.13 -5.41
C LEU A 36 -9.17 8.22 -6.91
N LYS A 37 -10.18 7.53 -7.41
CA LYS A 37 -10.52 7.47 -8.83
C LYS A 37 -9.32 7.08 -9.69
N ILE A 38 -8.57 6.11 -9.19
CA ILE A 38 -7.40 5.57 -9.87
C ILE A 38 -7.71 4.12 -10.22
N ASP A 39 -7.33 3.71 -11.43
CA ASP A 39 -7.49 2.32 -11.83
C ASP A 39 -6.70 1.41 -10.90
N PHE A 40 -7.27 0.27 -10.55
CA PHE A 40 -6.68 -0.66 -9.61
C PHE A 40 -5.21 -0.97 -9.95
N TRP A 41 -4.90 -1.21 -11.22
CA TRP A 41 -3.55 -1.60 -11.63
C TRP A 41 -2.57 -0.44 -11.71
N ARG A 42 -3.06 0.80 -11.73
CA ARG A 42 -2.22 1.99 -11.63
C ARG A 42 -1.92 2.36 -10.18
N TYR A 43 -2.79 1.91 -9.29
CA TYR A 43 -2.69 2.20 -7.86
C TYR A 43 -1.35 1.76 -7.29
N GLU A 44 -0.92 0.56 -7.65
CA GLU A 44 0.33 0.01 -7.17
C GLU A 44 1.51 0.88 -7.56
N ARG A 45 1.59 1.24 -8.83
CA ARG A 45 2.72 2.01 -9.34
C ARG A 45 2.67 3.47 -8.91
N ARG A 46 1.49 4.07 -8.92
CA ARG A 46 1.35 5.51 -8.75
C ARG A 46 1.17 5.95 -7.32
N PHE A 47 0.79 5.03 -6.45
CA PHE A 47 0.52 5.41 -5.06
C PHE A 47 1.22 4.48 -4.07
N ALA A 48 0.93 3.19 -4.13
CA ALA A 48 1.41 2.26 -3.10
C ALA A 48 2.93 2.20 -3.01
N ARG A 49 3.60 2.04 -4.14
CA ARG A 49 5.07 1.94 -4.13
C ARG A 49 5.75 3.24 -3.75
N PRO A 50 5.37 4.39 -4.31
CA PRO A 50 5.97 5.65 -3.86
C PRO A 50 5.72 5.92 -2.38
N LEU A 51 4.53 5.58 -1.88
CA LEU A 51 4.22 5.76 -0.47
C LEU A 51 5.10 4.85 0.40
N ARG A 52 5.21 3.58 0.02
CA ARG A 52 6.08 2.64 0.72
C ARG A 52 7.53 3.13 0.78
N ASP A 53 8.00 3.70 -0.32
CA ASP A 53 9.39 4.16 -0.45
C ASP A 53 9.57 5.58 0.05
N ARG A 54 8.54 6.18 0.62
CA ARG A 54 8.51 7.55 1.14
C ARG A 54 8.87 8.62 0.11
N LYS A 55 8.54 8.36 -1.15
CA LYS A 55 8.70 9.36 -2.21
C LYS A 55 7.44 10.21 -2.30
N LEU A 56 7.14 10.91 -1.21
CA LEU A 56 5.87 11.59 -1.03
C LEU A 56 5.67 12.76 -1.98
N ASP A 57 6.75 13.39 -2.42
CA ASP A 57 6.68 14.48 -3.37
C ASP A 57 6.09 14.05 -4.71
N ARG A 58 6.21 12.79 -5.04
CA ARG A 58 5.67 12.26 -6.30
C ARG A 58 4.18 12.03 -6.26
N ILE A 59 3.61 11.96 -5.07
CA ILE A 59 2.21 11.60 -4.89
C ILE A 59 1.41 12.68 -4.18
N ARG A 60 1.91 13.91 -4.23
CA ARG A 60 1.23 15.04 -3.56
C ARG A 60 -0.25 15.17 -3.94
N PRO A 61 -0.63 15.11 -5.23
CA PRO A 61 -2.05 15.20 -5.56
C PRO A 61 -2.88 14.09 -4.92
N ILE A 62 -2.34 12.88 -4.88
CA ILE A 62 -3.05 11.76 -4.28
C ILE A 62 -3.13 11.93 -2.77
N LEU A 63 -2.03 12.37 -2.14
CA LEU A 63 -2.04 12.63 -0.70
C LEU A 63 -3.07 13.70 -0.33
N GLY A 64 -3.22 14.72 -1.17
CA GLY A 64 -4.24 15.74 -0.96
C GLY A 64 -5.65 15.15 -0.96
N MET A 65 -5.91 14.22 -1.87
CA MET A 65 -7.19 13.54 -1.92
C MET A 65 -7.42 12.68 -0.68
N VAL A 66 -6.37 12.02 -0.19
CA VAL A 66 -6.45 11.20 1.00
C VAL A 66 -6.78 12.05 2.23
N VAL A 67 -6.09 13.17 2.39
CA VAL A 67 -6.36 14.09 3.50
C VAL A 67 -7.79 14.59 3.46
N GLU A 68 -8.28 14.89 2.28
CA GLU A 68 -9.64 15.38 2.11
C GLU A 68 -10.67 14.30 2.42
N ARG A 69 -10.42 13.07 2.00
CA ARG A 69 -11.34 11.96 2.19
C ARG A 69 -11.29 11.39 3.61
N TYR A 70 -10.11 11.42 4.24
CA TYR A 70 -9.90 10.87 5.58
C TYR A 70 -9.25 11.93 6.46
N PRO A 71 -9.99 12.98 6.83
CA PRO A 71 -9.39 14.14 7.48
C PRO A 71 -8.80 13.90 8.87
N THR A 72 -9.14 12.79 9.51
CA THR A 72 -8.71 12.53 10.88
C THR A 72 -7.63 11.44 11.00
N PHE A 73 -7.10 10.94 9.89
CA PHE A 73 -6.11 9.88 9.99
C PHE A 73 -4.84 10.36 10.70
N THR A 74 -4.21 9.44 11.43
CA THR A 74 -2.95 9.73 12.13
C THR A 74 -1.75 9.15 11.39
N GLU A 75 -1.96 8.10 10.62
CA GLU A 75 -0.90 7.52 9.79
C GLU A 75 -1.53 6.77 8.62
N LEU A 76 -0.73 6.57 7.59
CA LEU A 76 -1.07 5.70 6.46
C LEU A 76 -0.19 4.46 6.56
N GLN A 77 -0.81 3.30 6.50
CA GLN A 77 -0.08 2.03 6.55
C GLN A 77 -0.10 1.36 5.19
N VAL A 78 1.06 0.90 4.76
CA VAL A 78 1.18 0.10 3.54
C VAL A 78 1.33 -1.35 3.98
N GLU A 79 0.39 -2.18 3.59
CA GLU A 79 0.36 -3.60 3.94
C GLU A 79 0.64 -4.42 2.68
N ASP A 80 1.54 -5.38 2.77
CA ASP A 80 1.81 -6.22 1.62
C ASP A 80 0.95 -7.49 1.65
N TYR A 81 0.70 -8.01 0.45
CA TYR A 81 -0.10 -9.22 0.25
C TYR A 81 0.72 -10.18 -0.61
N PRO A 82 1.74 -10.80 -0.02
CA PRO A 82 2.64 -11.62 -0.81
C PRO A 82 2.04 -12.98 -1.13
N LEU A 83 2.51 -13.54 -2.23
CA LEU A 83 2.30 -14.94 -2.54
C LEU A 83 3.61 -15.68 -2.39
N ILE A 84 3.52 -16.92 -1.95
CA ILE A 84 4.66 -17.83 -1.94
C ILE A 84 4.41 -18.87 -3.02
N ILE A 85 5.37 -19.02 -3.91
CA ILE A 85 5.26 -20.01 -4.97
C ILE A 85 5.80 -21.34 -4.44
N THR A 86 4.93 -22.35 -4.46
CA THR A 86 5.29 -23.71 -4.03
C THR A 86 5.02 -24.69 -5.16
N ARG A 87 5.46 -25.92 -4.97
CA ARG A 87 5.22 -26.99 -5.95
C ARG A 87 3.74 -27.30 -6.11
N GLN A 88 2.96 -27.06 -5.07
CA GLN A 88 1.53 -27.27 -5.11
C GLN A 88 0.78 -26.03 -5.64
N GLY A 89 1.50 -25.01 -6.03
CA GLY A 89 0.92 -23.78 -6.54
C GLY A 89 1.12 -22.61 -5.61
N PRO A 90 0.59 -21.44 -5.97
CA PRO A 90 0.74 -20.25 -5.14
C PRO A 90 -0.03 -20.37 -3.84
N ARG A 91 0.55 -19.87 -2.76
CA ARG A 91 -0.09 -19.79 -1.44
C ARG A 91 0.04 -18.37 -0.92
N LYS A 92 -1.00 -17.90 -0.27
CA LYS A 92 -0.96 -16.58 0.36
C LYS A 92 -0.07 -16.64 1.59
N ALA A 93 0.88 -15.72 1.67
CA ALA A 93 1.67 -15.56 2.86
C ALA A 93 0.97 -14.64 3.85
N GLN A 94 1.51 -14.57 5.05
CA GLN A 94 0.99 -13.68 6.06
C GLN A 94 1.16 -12.23 5.62
N ARG A 95 0.07 -11.47 5.72
CA ARG A 95 0.09 -10.04 5.43
C ARG A 95 0.79 -9.30 6.57
N GLN A 96 1.50 -8.25 6.23
CA GLN A 96 2.17 -7.46 7.24
C GLN A 96 2.29 -6.01 6.78
N VAL A 97 2.29 -5.11 7.75
CA VAL A 97 2.53 -3.70 7.48
C VAL A 97 4.02 -3.51 7.25
N ILE A 98 4.38 -3.01 6.08
CA ILE A 98 5.78 -2.83 5.70
C ILE A 98 6.21 -1.38 5.74
N ALA A 99 5.28 -0.45 5.86
CA ALA A 99 5.59 0.96 6.00
C ALA A 99 4.44 1.66 6.71
N ALA A 100 4.78 2.63 7.53
CA ALA A 100 3.80 3.49 8.18
C ALA A 100 4.27 4.93 8.04
N ILE A 101 3.46 5.75 7.42
CA ILE A 101 3.79 7.15 7.16
C ILE A 101 2.90 8.02 8.04
N SER A 102 3.50 8.82 8.89
CA SER A 102 2.75 9.63 9.84
C SER A 102 2.00 10.77 9.15
N ARG A 103 0.98 11.26 9.82
CA ARG A 103 0.24 12.45 9.36
C ARG A 103 1.20 13.62 9.17
N ALA A 104 2.16 13.77 10.06
CA ALA A 104 3.12 14.87 9.98
C ALA A 104 3.95 14.79 8.71
N GLU A 105 4.39 13.60 8.33
CA GLU A 105 5.14 13.40 7.08
C GLU A 105 4.28 13.78 5.87
N VAL A 106 3.00 13.39 5.89
CA VAL A 106 2.09 13.72 4.80
C VAL A 106 1.89 15.23 4.71
N GLU A 107 1.65 15.89 5.83
CA GLU A 107 1.45 17.33 5.85
C GLU A 107 2.69 18.09 5.39
N GLU A 108 3.87 17.62 5.77
CA GLU A 108 5.10 18.22 5.32
C GLU A 108 5.23 18.10 3.79
N ALA A 109 4.87 16.98 3.22
CA ALA A 109 4.94 16.77 1.79
C ALA A 109 3.95 17.66 1.03
N LEU A 110 2.87 18.06 1.66
CA LEU A 110 1.83 18.89 1.04
C LEU A 110 2.11 20.38 1.12
N LYS A 111 3.15 20.78 1.83
CA LYS A 111 3.50 22.20 1.94
C LYS A 111 4.03 22.82 0.64
#